data_d4467cf65026ba4e0b8e49699d285fd0
#
_entry.id   d4467cf65026ba4e0b8e49699d285fd0
#
_cell.length_a   1.000
_cell.length_b   1.000
_cell.length_c   1.000
_cell.angle_alpha   90.00
_cell.angle_beta   90.00
_cell.angle_gamma   90.00
#
_symmetry.space_group_name_H-M   'P 1'
#
loop_
_entity.id
_entity.type
_entity.pdbx_description
1 polymer ?
#
loop_
_entity_poly.entity_id
_entity_poly.type
_entity_poly.pdbx_seq_one_letter_code
_entity_poly.pdbx_strand_id
1 'polypeptide(L)'
;MSDNASPAPTDYRSTLNLPDTPFPMRGDLPKREPGWVKEWEDQGTYKKLRDARCGKPKFILHDGPPYANGQLHIGHAVNKILKDMITKARQLEGFDALYVPGWDCHGLPIENAIEKLHGRNLPRDEMQAKGRAFATEQIAQQMADFQRLGVLGEWDHPYKTMNFASEAHQLRALKKVMERGFICGLKPVYWCFDCASSLAEFEIEYADKPSQTLDVMFPTAAPEQLAAAFGLATLDKPAFAVIWTTTAWTIPANQALNVNPALEYSLVDT
;
A
#
# COMPACT_ATOMS: atom_id res chain seq x y z
N MET A 1 -54.70 46.92 -41.96
CA MET A 1 -53.80 46.24 -41.01
C MET A 1 -53.07 45.18 -41.84
N SER A 2 -51.87 45.47 -42.23
CA SER A 2 -51.01 44.58 -43.06
C SER A 2 -50.23 43.66 -42.09
N ASP A 3 -50.54 42.37 -42.14
CA ASP A 3 -49.78 41.34 -41.43
C ASP A 3 -48.35 41.26 -41.98
N ASN A 4 -47.43 41.82 -41.22
CA ASN A 4 -46.00 41.67 -41.49
C ASN A 4 -45.50 40.37 -40.85
N ALA A 5 -45.79 39.22 -41.47
CA ALA A 5 -45.24 37.96 -41.07
C ALA A 5 -43.73 37.98 -41.40
N SER A 6 -42.89 37.94 -40.34
CA SER A 6 -41.43 37.75 -40.52
C SER A 6 -41.18 36.47 -41.28
N PRO A 7 -40.28 36.44 -42.28
CA PRO A 7 -39.97 35.24 -43.04
C PRO A 7 -39.42 34.16 -42.10
N ALA A 8 -39.87 32.94 -42.29
CA ALA A 8 -39.38 31.77 -41.51
C ALA A 8 -37.84 31.66 -41.66
N PRO A 9 -37.11 31.31 -40.62
CA PRO A 9 -35.67 31.21 -40.66
C PRO A 9 -35.25 30.17 -41.74
N THR A 10 -34.38 30.61 -42.65
CA THR A 10 -33.87 29.74 -43.73
C THR A 10 -33.10 28.55 -43.17
N ASP A 11 -33.48 27.33 -43.52
CA ASP A 11 -32.79 26.12 -43.13
C ASP A 11 -31.59 25.86 -44.08
N TYR A 12 -30.39 26.06 -43.59
CA TYR A 12 -29.15 25.85 -44.34
C TYR A 12 -28.59 24.44 -44.25
N ARG A 13 -29.28 23.51 -43.60
CA ARG A 13 -28.77 22.13 -43.39
C ARG A 13 -28.47 21.42 -44.71
N SER A 14 -29.24 21.68 -45.75
CA SER A 14 -29.05 21.10 -47.09
C SER A 14 -27.84 21.65 -47.86
N THR A 15 -27.26 22.77 -47.39
CA THR A 15 -26.06 23.37 -48.01
C THR A 15 -24.75 22.95 -47.36
N LEU A 16 -24.81 22.16 -46.25
CA LEU A 16 -23.63 21.72 -45.53
C LEU A 16 -23.04 20.46 -46.18
N ASN A 17 -21.79 20.55 -46.61
CA ASN A 17 -21.00 19.41 -47.10
C ASN A 17 -20.39 18.67 -45.92
N LEU A 18 -21.21 17.99 -45.12
CA LEU A 18 -20.76 17.11 -44.05
C LEU A 18 -20.54 15.69 -44.59
N PRO A 19 -19.48 14.98 -44.18
CA PRO A 19 -19.30 13.60 -44.59
C PRO A 19 -20.45 12.74 -44.08
N ASP A 20 -21.06 11.95 -44.95
CA ASP A 20 -21.99 10.91 -44.55
C ASP A 20 -21.19 9.70 -44.09
N THR A 21 -21.20 9.43 -42.78
CA THR A 21 -20.41 8.35 -42.17
C THR A 21 -21.18 7.69 -41.03
N PRO A 22 -21.16 6.34 -40.93
CA PRO A 22 -21.72 5.63 -39.79
C PRO A 22 -20.91 5.85 -38.50
N PHE A 23 -19.73 6.49 -38.58
CA PHE A 23 -18.91 6.78 -37.44
C PHE A 23 -19.61 7.82 -36.54
N PRO A 24 -19.89 7.50 -35.28
CA PRO A 24 -20.65 8.39 -34.41
C PRO A 24 -19.86 9.64 -34.06
N MET A 25 -20.49 10.82 -34.16
CA MET A 25 -19.91 12.11 -33.84
C MET A 25 -19.58 12.27 -32.34
N ARG A 26 -20.27 11.52 -31.48
CA ARG A 26 -20.02 11.50 -30.02
C ARG A 26 -19.50 10.13 -29.59
N GLY A 27 -18.47 10.12 -28.75
CA GLY A 27 -17.93 8.88 -28.19
C GLY A 27 -18.95 8.11 -27.38
N ASP A 28 -19.68 8.80 -26.49
CA ASP A 28 -20.69 8.26 -25.56
C ASP A 28 -20.23 6.94 -24.88
N LEU A 29 -18.95 6.92 -24.48
CA LEU A 29 -18.24 5.74 -23.98
C LEU A 29 -18.95 5.06 -22.81
N PRO A 30 -19.49 5.77 -21.82
CA PRO A 30 -20.17 5.12 -20.70
C PRO A 30 -21.32 4.21 -21.11
N LYS A 31 -21.96 4.49 -22.26
CA LYS A 31 -23.05 3.66 -22.79
C LYS A 31 -22.57 2.57 -23.76
N ARG A 32 -21.49 2.82 -24.49
CA ARG A 32 -20.98 1.92 -25.52
C ARG A 32 -20.05 0.84 -24.99
N GLU A 33 -19.16 1.21 -24.05
CA GLU A 33 -18.17 0.29 -23.48
C GLU A 33 -18.78 -0.97 -22.86
N PRO A 34 -19.88 -0.93 -22.09
CA PRO A 34 -20.47 -2.15 -21.56
C PRO A 34 -20.86 -3.16 -22.65
N GLY A 35 -21.33 -2.66 -23.79
CA GLY A 35 -21.66 -3.51 -24.94
C GLY A 35 -20.42 -4.16 -25.54
N TRP A 36 -19.32 -3.40 -25.67
CA TRP A 36 -18.05 -3.92 -26.19
C TRP A 36 -17.41 -4.96 -25.25
N VAL A 37 -17.42 -4.70 -23.93
CA VAL A 37 -16.91 -5.67 -22.97
C VAL A 37 -17.69 -6.97 -23.04
N LYS A 38 -19.03 -6.87 -23.10
CA LYS A 38 -19.88 -8.05 -23.25
C LYS A 38 -19.62 -8.79 -24.57
N GLU A 39 -19.45 -8.07 -25.67
CA GLU A 39 -19.14 -8.69 -26.97
C GLU A 39 -17.80 -9.44 -26.93
N TRP A 40 -16.76 -8.88 -26.30
CA TRP A 40 -15.47 -9.55 -26.13
C TRP A 40 -15.57 -10.83 -25.31
N GLU A 41 -16.41 -10.83 -24.29
CA GLU A 41 -16.67 -11.98 -23.45
C GLU A 41 -17.43 -13.07 -24.24
N ASP A 42 -18.55 -12.70 -24.86
CA ASP A 42 -19.39 -13.61 -25.66
C ASP A 42 -18.59 -14.27 -26.81
N GLN A 43 -17.66 -13.53 -27.40
CA GLN A 43 -16.79 -14.01 -28.49
C GLN A 43 -15.57 -14.78 -27.99
N GLY A 44 -15.27 -14.80 -26.69
CA GLY A 44 -14.06 -15.39 -26.12
C GLY A 44 -12.79 -14.71 -26.63
N THR A 45 -12.80 -13.39 -26.79
CA THR A 45 -11.73 -12.61 -27.40
C THR A 45 -10.39 -12.83 -26.70
N TYR A 46 -10.36 -12.84 -25.37
CA TYR A 46 -9.13 -13.09 -24.60
C TYR A 46 -8.53 -14.46 -24.94
N LYS A 47 -9.34 -15.52 -24.97
CA LYS A 47 -8.89 -16.86 -25.34
C LYS A 47 -8.31 -16.92 -26.76
N LYS A 48 -8.99 -16.30 -27.73
CA LYS A 48 -8.48 -16.22 -29.12
C LYS A 48 -7.13 -15.53 -29.19
N LEU A 49 -6.93 -14.45 -28.42
CA LEU A 49 -5.64 -13.75 -28.34
C LEU A 49 -4.55 -14.67 -27.74
N ARG A 50 -4.86 -15.41 -26.68
CA ARG A 50 -3.92 -16.38 -26.07
C ARG A 50 -3.52 -17.48 -27.06
N ASP A 51 -4.50 -18.08 -27.73
CA ASP A 51 -4.28 -19.14 -28.70
C ASP A 51 -3.41 -18.65 -29.88
N ALA A 52 -3.70 -17.45 -30.40
CA ALA A 52 -2.95 -16.83 -31.51
C ALA A 52 -1.49 -16.48 -31.13
N ARG A 53 -1.17 -16.33 -29.86
CA ARG A 53 0.17 -15.96 -29.35
C ARG A 53 0.92 -17.12 -28.72
N CYS A 54 0.32 -18.30 -28.67
CA CYS A 54 0.97 -19.50 -28.15
C CYS A 54 2.29 -19.76 -28.87
N GLY A 55 3.37 -20.01 -28.12
CA GLY A 55 4.71 -20.29 -28.65
C GLY A 55 5.49 -19.07 -29.16
N LYS A 56 4.94 -17.86 -29.08
CA LYS A 56 5.67 -16.61 -29.35
C LYS A 56 6.58 -16.22 -28.19
N PRO A 57 7.56 -15.31 -28.40
CA PRO A 57 8.39 -14.79 -27.33
C PRO A 57 7.52 -14.21 -26.22
N LYS A 58 7.83 -14.58 -24.96
CA LYS A 58 7.03 -14.11 -23.81
C LYS A 58 7.38 -12.67 -23.44
N PHE A 59 6.36 -11.90 -23.15
CA PHE A 59 6.45 -10.63 -22.43
C PHE A 59 5.69 -10.76 -21.12
N ILE A 60 6.38 -10.63 -19.99
CA ILE A 60 5.80 -10.79 -18.66
C ILE A 60 5.75 -9.43 -17.99
N LEU A 61 4.54 -8.95 -17.72
CA LEU A 61 4.28 -7.80 -16.86
C LEU A 61 3.74 -8.32 -15.53
N HIS A 62 4.60 -8.26 -14.51
CA HIS A 62 4.18 -8.68 -13.16
C HIS A 62 3.22 -7.65 -12.55
N ASP A 63 2.09 -8.12 -12.02
CA ASP A 63 1.14 -7.26 -11.34
C ASP A 63 1.62 -6.94 -9.92
N GLY A 64 1.57 -5.65 -9.54
CA GLY A 64 1.57 -5.26 -8.14
C GLY A 64 0.13 -5.42 -7.62
N PRO A 65 -0.14 -6.45 -6.83
CA PRO A 65 -1.52 -6.79 -6.46
C PRO A 65 -2.10 -5.71 -5.52
N PRO A 66 -3.30 -5.17 -5.81
CA PRO A 66 -4.00 -4.30 -4.88
C PRO A 66 -4.49 -5.10 -3.67
N TYR A 67 -4.72 -4.41 -2.56
CA TYR A 67 -5.40 -5.00 -1.41
C TYR A 67 -6.82 -5.42 -1.77
N ALA A 68 -7.22 -6.60 -1.30
CA ALA A 68 -8.59 -7.10 -1.41
C ALA A 68 -9.50 -6.41 -0.37
N ASN A 69 -9.58 -5.08 -0.44
CA ASN A 69 -10.30 -4.26 0.52
C ASN A 69 -10.86 -3.00 -0.14
N GLY A 70 -12.17 -2.81 -0.03
CA GLY A 70 -12.86 -1.62 -0.48
C GLY A 70 -13.05 -1.50 -2.00
N GLN A 71 -13.71 -0.42 -2.39
CA GLN A 71 -14.03 -0.10 -3.76
C GLN A 71 -12.81 0.42 -4.52
N LEU A 72 -12.85 0.30 -5.85
CA LEU A 72 -11.82 0.88 -6.70
C LEU A 72 -11.85 2.42 -6.63
N HIS A 73 -10.68 3.01 -6.66
CA HIS A 73 -10.51 4.45 -6.85
C HIS A 73 -9.69 4.72 -8.12
N ILE A 74 -9.58 6.00 -8.48
CA ILE A 74 -8.91 6.41 -9.72
C ILE A 74 -7.47 5.89 -9.84
N GLY A 75 -6.74 5.74 -8.73
CA GLY A 75 -5.38 5.18 -8.72
C GLY A 75 -5.36 3.71 -9.19
N HIS A 76 -6.33 2.90 -8.77
CA HIS A 76 -6.50 1.53 -9.27
C HIS A 76 -6.81 1.52 -10.77
N ALA A 77 -7.72 2.39 -11.21
CA ALA A 77 -8.09 2.49 -12.63
C ALA A 77 -6.88 2.86 -13.50
N VAL A 78 -6.13 3.91 -13.13
CA VAL A 78 -4.92 4.33 -13.85
C VAL A 78 -3.90 3.19 -13.93
N ASN A 79 -3.62 2.53 -12.80
CA ASN A 79 -2.65 1.43 -12.75
C ASN A 79 -3.05 0.28 -13.69
N LYS A 80 -4.30 -0.18 -13.61
CA LYS A 80 -4.77 -1.32 -14.41
C LYS A 80 -4.93 -0.99 -15.90
N ILE A 81 -5.40 0.21 -16.23
CA ILE A 81 -5.52 0.66 -17.62
C ILE A 81 -4.13 0.77 -18.28
N LEU A 82 -3.13 1.34 -17.58
CA LEU A 82 -1.77 1.40 -18.13
C LEU A 82 -1.17 0.02 -18.36
N LYS A 83 -1.37 -0.92 -17.46
CA LYS A 83 -0.93 -2.31 -17.64
C LYS A 83 -1.63 -2.98 -18.82
N ASP A 84 -2.94 -2.77 -18.97
CA ASP A 84 -3.71 -3.29 -20.09
C ASP A 84 -3.23 -2.71 -21.42
N MET A 85 -2.94 -1.41 -21.49
CA MET A 85 -2.36 -0.77 -22.68
C MET A 85 -1.02 -1.40 -23.06
N ILE A 86 -0.13 -1.62 -22.07
CA ILE A 86 1.19 -2.24 -22.28
C ILE A 86 1.02 -3.66 -22.81
N THR A 87 0.20 -4.49 -22.16
CA THR A 87 0.02 -5.88 -22.56
C THR A 87 -0.63 -6.00 -23.93
N LYS A 88 -1.63 -5.17 -24.25
CA LYS A 88 -2.25 -5.10 -25.57
C LYS A 88 -1.26 -4.66 -26.65
N ALA A 89 -0.46 -3.63 -26.39
CA ALA A 89 0.58 -3.17 -27.32
C ALA A 89 1.59 -4.29 -27.60
N ARG A 90 2.08 -4.98 -26.59
CA ARG A 90 3.02 -6.11 -26.75
C ARG A 90 2.40 -7.29 -27.49
N GLN A 91 1.11 -7.55 -27.31
CA GLN A 91 0.40 -8.55 -28.11
C GLN A 91 0.32 -8.15 -29.59
N LEU A 92 0.05 -6.88 -29.89
CA LEU A 92 0.04 -6.36 -31.25
C LEU A 92 1.42 -6.46 -31.92
N GLU A 93 2.50 -6.25 -31.16
CA GLU A 93 3.89 -6.43 -31.59
C GLU A 93 4.28 -7.91 -31.82
N GLY A 94 3.42 -8.86 -31.49
CA GLY A 94 3.64 -10.29 -31.72
C GLY A 94 4.15 -11.09 -30.53
N PHE A 95 4.21 -10.52 -29.33
CA PHE A 95 4.61 -11.22 -28.13
C PHE A 95 3.46 -12.05 -27.52
N ASP A 96 3.80 -13.09 -26.78
CA ASP A 96 2.92 -13.78 -25.86
C ASP A 96 2.88 -12.99 -24.54
N ALA A 97 2.01 -11.97 -24.47
CA ALA A 97 1.90 -11.04 -23.36
C ALA A 97 0.72 -11.42 -22.45
N LEU A 98 0.94 -12.44 -21.61
CA LEU A 98 -0.03 -12.85 -20.60
C LEU A 98 -0.08 -11.84 -19.46
N TYR A 99 -1.28 -11.39 -19.09
CA TYR A 99 -1.52 -10.63 -17.89
C TYR A 99 -2.31 -11.47 -16.88
N VAL A 100 -1.70 -11.74 -15.73
CA VAL A 100 -2.34 -12.42 -14.59
C VAL A 100 -2.63 -11.37 -13.52
N PRO A 101 -3.91 -11.01 -13.30
CA PRO A 101 -4.27 -10.09 -12.24
C PRO A 101 -4.01 -10.72 -10.87
N GLY A 102 -3.67 -9.89 -9.88
CA GLY A 102 -3.40 -10.36 -8.54
C GLY A 102 -4.11 -9.54 -7.46
N TRP A 103 -4.21 -10.13 -6.26
CA TRP A 103 -4.72 -9.48 -5.04
C TRP A 103 -3.87 -9.81 -3.83
N ASP A 104 -3.60 -8.78 -3.04
CA ASP A 104 -3.06 -8.91 -1.68
C ASP A 104 -4.20 -9.08 -0.69
N CYS A 105 -4.22 -10.23 -0.01
CA CYS A 105 -5.34 -10.68 0.80
C CYS A 105 -5.03 -10.73 2.29
N HIS A 106 -3.87 -10.20 2.72
CA HIS A 106 -3.39 -10.30 4.09
C HIS A 106 -3.12 -8.93 4.71
N GLY A 107 -2.88 -8.95 6.03
CA GLY A 107 -2.41 -7.80 6.80
C GLY A 107 -3.50 -6.86 7.29
N LEU A 108 -3.05 -5.76 7.86
CA LEU A 108 -3.89 -4.77 8.55
C LEU A 108 -5.10 -4.26 7.75
N PRO A 109 -5.03 -4.04 6.42
CA PRO A 109 -6.21 -3.58 5.68
C PRO A 109 -7.40 -4.53 5.77
N ILE A 110 -7.15 -5.84 5.80
CA ILE A 110 -8.19 -6.87 5.93
C ILE A 110 -8.59 -7.04 7.40
N GLU A 111 -7.61 -7.15 8.30
CA GLU A 111 -7.84 -7.37 9.72
C GLU A 111 -8.63 -6.22 10.36
N ASN A 112 -8.26 -4.97 10.07
CA ASN A 112 -8.98 -3.79 10.55
C ASN A 112 -10.43 -3.73 10.03
N ALA A 113 -10.70 -4.20 8.80
CA ALA A 113 -12.06 -4.28 8.27
C ALA A 113 -12.88 -5.32 9.05
N ILE A 114 -12.31 -6.49 9.34
CA ILE A 114 -12.96 -7.54 10.13
C ILE A 114 -13.20 -7.08 11.58
N GLU A 115 -12.23 -6.42 12.20
CA GLU A 115 -12.36 -5.88 13.56
C GLU A 115 -13.47 -4.83 13.66
N LYS A 116 -13.62 -3.97 12.66
CA LYS A 116 -14.70 -2.98 12.60
C LYS A 116 -16.08 -3.64 12.49
N LEU A 117 -16.18 -4.77 11.78
CA LEU A 117 -17.45 -5.49 11.56
C LEU A 117 -17.82 -6.41 12.72
N HIS A 118 -16.83 -7.02 13.38
CA HIS A 118 -17.05 -8.13 14.32
C HIS A 118 -16.44 -7.92 15.71
N GLY A 119 -15.69 -6.82 15.93
CA GLY A 119 -14.99 -6.55 17.18
C GLY A 119 -13.57 -7.12 17.21
N ARG A 120 -12.77 -6.65 18.19
CA ARG A 120 -11.33 -6.92 18.29
C ARG A 120 -10.94 -8.27 18.88
N ASN A 121 -11.83 -8.95 19.58
CA ASN A 121 -11.50 -10.13 20.41
C ASN A 121 -11.95 -11.43 19.75
N LEU A 122 -11.82 -11.55 18.44
CA LEU A 122 -12.13 -12.81 17.75
C LEU A 122 -11.04 -13.87 17.99
N PRO A 123 -11.41 -15.14 18.16
CA PRO A 123 -10.45 -16.24 18.07
C PRO A 123 -9.67 -16.19 16.75
N ARG A 124 -8.40 -16.63 16.78
CA ARG A 124 -7.50 -16.51 15.62
C ARG A 124 -8.02 -17.24 14.39
N ASP A 125 -8.54 -18.43 14.55
CA ASP A 125 -9.11 -19.24 13.47
C ASP A 125 -10.38 -18.59 12.87
N GLU A 126 -11.20 -18.00 13.71
CA GLU A 126 -12.38 -17.25 13.26
C GLU A 126 -11.98 -15.97 12.51
N MET A 127 -10.99 -15.22 13.01
CA MET A 127 -10.43 -14.05 12.32
C MET A 127 -9.91 -14.42 10.93
N GLN A 128 -9.15 -15.51 10.83
CA GLN A 128 -8.62 -16.00 9.55
C GLN A 128 -9.73 -16.42 8.58
N ALA A 129 -10.75 -17.14 9.07
CA ALA A 129 -11.85 -17.57 8.23
C ALA A 129 -12.66 -16.38 7.70
N LYS A 130 -12.97 -15.42 8.57
CA LYS A 130 -13.68 -14.18 8.20
C LYS A 130 -12.85 -13.32 7.25
N GLY A 131 -11.54 -13.21 7.48
CA GLY A 131 -10.62 -12.48 6.59
C GLY A 131 -10.60 -13.08 5.18
N ARG A 132 -10.52 -14.39 5.04
CA ARG A 132 -10.58 -15.08 3.74
C ARG A 132 -11.93 -14.89 3.04
N ALA A 133 -13.03 -14.95 3.78
CA ALA A 133 -14.36 -14.72 3.22
C ALA A 133 -14.51 -13.28 2.73
N PHE A 134 -14.13 -12.31 3.55
CA PHE A 134 -14.13 -10.89 3.21
C PHE A 134 -13.28 -10.61 1.96
N ALA A 135 -12.02 -11.05 1.95
CA ALA A 135 -11.15 -10.86 0.81
C ALA A 135 -11.73 -11.48 -0.48
N THR A 136 -12.37 -12.64 -0.38
CA THR A 136 -13.02 -13.29 -1.54
C THR A 136 -14.15 -12.43 -2.10
N GLU A 137 -14.97 -11.84 -1.26
CA GLU A 137 -16.05 -10.94 -1.66
C GLU A 137 -15.49 -9.67 -2.32
N GLN A 138 -14.49 -9.03 -1.70
CA GLN A 138 -13.87 -7.83 -2.24
C GLN A 138 -13.20 -8.09 -3.60
N ILE A 139 -12.54 -9.24 -3.76
CA ILE A 139 -11.95 -9.66 -5.06
C ILE A 139 -13.03 -9.76 -6.12
N ALA A 140 -14.18 -10.37 -5.83
CA ALA A 140 -15.25 -10.51 -6.80
C ALA A 140 -15.79 -9.14 -7.28
N GLN A 141 -15.96 -8.19 -6.36
CA GLN A 141 -16.38 -6.83 -6.68
C GLN A 141 -15.34 -6.09 -7.52
N GLN A 142 -14.09 -6.05 -7.06
CA GLN A 142 -13.01 -5.38 -7.78
C GLN A 142 -12.74 -6.00 -9.15
N MET A 143 -12.86 -7.32 -9.28
CA MET A 143 -12.71 -8.03 -10.55
C MET A 143 -13.76 -7.56 -11.57
N ALA A 144 -15.02 -7.49 -11.16
CA ALA A 144 -16.09 -7.00 -12.02
C ALA A 144 -15.83 -5.56 -12.48
N ASP A 145 -15.35 -4.70 -11.58
CA ASP A 145 -15.01 -3.32 -11.91
C ASP A 145 -13.83 -3.21 -12.88
N PHE A 146 -12.78 -4.01 -12.69
CA PHE A 146 -11.64 -4.05 -13.63
C PHE A 146 -12.06 -4.58 -15.02
N GLN A 147 -12.90 -5.59 -15.07
CA GLN A 147 -13.46 -6.08 -16.34
C GLN A 147 -14.32 -5.01 -17.00
N ARG A 148 -15.10 -4.25 -16.21
CA ARG A 148 -15.87 -3.11 -16.74
C ARG A 148 -14.99 -2.02 -17.35
N LEU A 149 -13.74 -1.82 -16.87
CA LEU A 149 -12.75 -0.94 -17.48
C LEU A 149 -12.18 -1.49 -18.81
N GLY A 150 -12.56 -2.68 -19.23
CA GLY A 150 -12.08 -3.32 -20.45
C GLY A 150 -10.69 -3.95 -20.33
N VAL A 151 -10.22 -4.18 -19.12
CA VAL A 151 -8.93 -4.85 -18.88
C VAL A 151 -9.02 -6.32 -19.28
N LEU A 152 -8.14 -6.76 -20.17
CA LEU A 152 -8.03 -8.16 -20.58
C LEU A 152 -6.95 -8.90 -19.80
N GLY A 153 -7.30 -10.03 -19.21
CA GLY A 153 -6.38 -10.82 -18.39
C GLY A 153 -6.92 -12.21 -18.07
N GLU A 154 -6.12 -12.98 -17.36
CA GLU A 154 -6.45 -14.33 -16.87
C GLU A 154 -7.33 -14.24 -15.61
N TRP A 155 -8.59 -13.90 -15.79
CA TRP A 155 -9.54 -13.67 -14.71
C TRP A 155 -10.00 -14.97 -14.04
N ASP A 156 -9.92 -16.11 -14.73
CA ASP A 156 -10.31 -17.41 -14.19
C ASP A 156 -9.29 -17.96 -13.19
N HIS A 157 -8.01 -17.61 -13.36
CA HIS A 157 -6.91 -18.07 -12.51
C HIS A 157 -6.05 -16.92 -11.98
N PRO A 158 -6.65 -15.99 -11.22
CA PRO A 158 -5.91 -14.86 -10.68
C PRO A 158 -4.92 -15.28 -9.59
N TYR A 159 -3.86 -14.50 -9.42
CA TYR A 159 -2.95 -14.63 -8.28
C TYR A 159 -3.60 -14.07 -7.01
N LYS A 160 -3.66 -14.86 -5.96
CA LYS A 160 -4.14 -14.44 -4.64
C LYS A 160 -3.13 -14.84 -3.59
N THR A 161 -2.68 -13.87 -2.77
CA THR A 161 -1.68 -14.16 -1.72
C THR A 161 -2.21 -15.16 -0.69
N MET A 162 -3.54 -15.22 -0.47
CA MET A 162 -4.19 -16.17 0.42
C MET A 162 -4.35 -17.60 -0.13
N ASN A 163 -3.93 -17.86 -1.37
CA ASN A 163 -3.93 -19.24 -1.87
C ASN A 163 -2.91 -20.08 -1.10
N PHE A 164 -3.29 -21.26 -0.64
CA PHE A 164 -2.41 -22.13 0.16
C PHE A 164 -1.08 -22.44 -0.53
N ALA A 165 -1.08 -22.53 -1.86
CA ALA A 165 0.17 -22.70 -2.62
C ALA A 165 1.08 -21.45 -2.50
N SER A 166 0.51 -20.25 -2.54
CA SER A 166 1.25 -18.98 -2.36
C SER A 166 1.84 -18.88 -0.96
N GLU A 167 1.04 -19.16 0.07
CA GLU A 167 1.49 -19.17 1.46
C GLU A 167 2.61 -20.19 1.68
N ALA A 168 2.46 -21.39 1.15
CA ALA A 168 3.50 -22.43 1.23
C ALA A 168 4.79 -22.02 0.51
N HIS A 169 4.70 -21.31 -0.64
CA HIS A 169 5.88 -20.82 -1.34
C HIS A 169 6.60 -19.71 -0.57
N GLN A 170 5.88 -18.82 0.10
CA GLN A 170 6.46 -17.79 0.96
C GLN A 170 7.24 -18.41 2.12
N LEU A 171 6.65 -19.40 2.81
CA LEU A 171 7.33 -20.12 3.89
C LEU A 171 8.59 -20.88 3.40
N ARG A 172 8.53 -21.50 2.22
CA ARG A 172 9.70 -22.16 1.62
C ARG A 172 10.80 -21.16 1.24
N ALA A 173 10.43 -19.97 0.78
CA ALA A 173 11.37 -18.89 0.49
C ALA A 173 12.03 -18.40 1.79
N LEU A 174 11.25 -18.13 2.84
CA LEU A 174 11.76 -17.74 4.16
C LEU A 174 12.71 -18.80 4.72
N LYS A 175 12.35 -20.10 4.65
CA LYS A 175 13.21 -21.21 5.06
C LYS A 175 14.59 -21.13 4.40
N LYS A 176 14.65 -20.89 3.08
CA LYS A 176 15.93 -20.76 2.36
C LYS A 176 16.77 -19.56 2.82
N VAL A 177 16.12 -18.46 3.18
CA VAL A 177 16.80 -17.27 3.75
C VAL A 177 17.39 -17.59 5.12
N MET A 178 16.65 -18.30 5.96
CA MET A 178 17.12 -18.77 7.28
C MET A 178 18.28 -19.76 7.15
N GLU A 179 18.16 -20.76 6.29
CA GLU A 179 19.21 -21.78 6.06
C GLU A 179 20.52 -21.17 5.56
N ARG A 180 20.47 -20.02 4.86
CA ARG A 180 21.66 -19.28 4.41
C ARG A 180 22.24 -18.33 5.45
N GLY A 181 21.66 -18.27 6.65
CA GLY A 181 22.12 -17.41 7.75
C GLY A 181 21.90 -15.91 7.54
N PHE A 182 21.01 -15.51 6.62
CA PHE A 182 20.70 -14.09 6.41
C PHE A 182 19.80 -13.49 7.48
N ILE A 183 19.12 -14.33 8.26
CA ILE A 183 18.36 -13.89 9.42
C ILE A 183 19.25 -14.04 10.64
N CYS A 184 19.77 -12.92 11.11
CA CYS A 184 20.64 -12.85 12.28
C CYS A 184 20.35 -11.58 13.07
N GLY A 185 20.41 -11.70 14.40
CA GLY A 185 20.22 -10.58 15.31
C GLY A 185 18.75 -10.15 15.49
N LEU A 186 18.58 -9.21 16.41
CA LEU A 186 17.31 -8.59 16.71
C LEU A 186 17.42 -7.10 16.41
N LYS A 187 16.46 -6.53 15.73
CA LYS A 187 16.35 -5.11 15.46
C LYS A 187 15.06 -4.59 16.10
N PRO A 188 15.08 -3.46 16.82
CA PRO A 188 13.87 -2.78 17.23
C PRO A 188 13.01 -2.43 16.00
N VAL A 189 11.72 -2.64 16.11
CA VAL A 189 10.74 -2.32 15.05
C VAL A 189 9.69 -1.39 15.61
N TYR A 190 9.05 -0.62 14.74
CA TYR A 190 7.92 0.21 15.12
C TYR A 190 6.73 -0.65 15.50
N TRP A 191 6.04 -0.24 16.54
CA TRP A 191 4.89 -0.94 17.08
C TRP A 191 3.71 0.01 17.27
N CYS A 192 2.55 -0.34 16.73
CA CYS A 192 1.31 0.36 16.96
C CYS A 192 0.58 -0.25 18.16
N PHE A 193 0.35 0.54 19.19
CA PHE A 193 -0.37 0.08 20.40
C PHE A 193 -1.86 -0.13 20.14
N ASP A 194 -2.45 0.66 19.23
CA ASP A 194 -3.87 0.55 18.89
C ASP A 194 -4.15 -0.70 18.04
N CYS A 195 -3.27 -0.99 17.08
CA CYS A 195 -3.40 -2.18 16.23
C CYS A 195 -2.78 -3.43 16.87
N ALA A 196 -2.00 -3.29 17.95
CA ALA A 196 -1.23 -4.37 18.59
C ALA A 196 -0.36 -5.14 17.56
N SER A 197 0.28 -4.41 16.64
CA SER A 197 1.06 -4.96 15.54
C SER A 197 2.33 -4.19 15.28
N SER A 198 3.36 -4.86 14.75
CA SER A 198 4.52 -4.21 14.16
C SER A 198 4.15 -3.50 12.86
N LEU A 199 4.85 -2.40 12.57
CA LEU A 199 4.66 -1.60 11.38
C LEU A 199 5.89 -1.67 10.49
N ALA A 200 5.68 -1.72 9.17
CA ALA A 200 6.71 -1.45 8.19
C ALA A 200 7.01 0.07 8.16
N GLU A 201 8.19 0.44 7.69
CA GLU A 201 8.63 1.85 7.68
C GLU A 201 7.69 2.76 6.86
N PHE A 202 7.14 2.25 5.76
CA PHE A 202 6.22 3.00 4.91
C PHE A 202 4.79 3.13 5.48
N GLU A 203 4.47 2.42 6.56
CA GLU A 203 3.19 2.51 7.28
C GLU A 203 3.23 3.55 8.41
N ILE A 204 4.39 4.18 8.63
CA ILE A 204 4.61 5.14 9.70
C ILE A 204 4.27 6.54 9.21
N GLU A 205 3.42 7.20 9.96
CA GLU A 205 3.13 8.63 9.77
C GLU A 205 3.72 9.44 10.91
N TYR A 206 4.36 10.56 10.58
CA TYR A 206 4.93 11.48 11.54
C TYR A 206 4.00 12.68 11.73
N ALA A 207 3.78 13.05 12.99
CA ALA A 207 3.03 14.23 13.35
C ALA A 207 3.70 14.96 14.52
N ASP A 208 3.62 16.27 14.52
CA ASP A 208 4.07 17.09 15.65
C ASP A 208 3.17 16.82 16.86
N LYS A 209 3.80 16.44 17.97
CA LYS A 209 3.11 16.15 19.23
C LYS A 209 3.81 16.84 20.37
N PRO A 210 3.09 17.61 21.21
CA PRO A 210 3.65 18.10 22.46
C PRO A 210 4.08 16.96 23.35
N SER A 211 5.32 16.98 23.83
CA SER A 211 5.87 16.02 24.75
C SER A 211 6.38 16.71 26.03
N GLN A 212 6.18 16.07 27.16
CA GLN A 212 6.79 16.54 28.41
C GLN A 212 8.28 16.23 28.38
N THR A 213 9.07 17.20 28.82
CA THR A 213 10.50 17.04 29.01
C THR A 213 10.80 16.86 30.48
N LEU A 214 11.84 16.09 30.79
CA LEU A 214 12.31 15.88 32.14
C LEU A 214 13.81 16.13 32.21
N ASP A 215 14.21 16.83 33.27
CA ASP A 215 15.58 16.81 33.77
C ASP A 215 15.68 15.77 34.91
N VAL A 216 16.61 14.84 34.75
CA VAL A 216 16.76 13.73 35.71
C VAL A 216 18.18 13.76 36.29
N MET A 217 18.27 13.75 37.61
CA MET A 217 19.52 13.75 38.35
C MET A 217 19.90 12.34 38.73
N PHE A 218 21.07 11.89 38.29
CA PHE A 218 21.66 10.62 38.68
C PHE A 218 22.77 10.88 39.73
N PRO A 219 22.69 10.32 40.96
CA PRO A 219 23.71 10.54 41.95
C PRO A 219 25.05 9.93 41.55
N THR A 220 26.15 10.63 41.83
CA THR A 220 27.48 10.07 41.59
C THR A 220 27.79 8.99 42.59
N ALA A 221 28.32 7.85 42.13
CA ALA A 221 28.74 6.73 42.98
C ALA A 221 30.13 6.94 43.62
N ALA A 222 30.96 7.82 43.06
CA ALA A 222 32.32 8.08 43.49
C ALA A 222 32.58 9.59 43.57
N PRO A 223 32.08 10.26 44.64
CA PRO A 223 32.24 11.72 44.80
C PRO A 223 33.69 12.19 44.79
N GLU A 224 34.61 11.40 45.34
CA GLU A 224 36.05 11.73 45.44
C GLU A 224 36.69 11.78 44.03
N GLN A 225 36.31 10.86 43.16
CA GLN A 225 36.80 10.85 41.77
C GLN A 225 36.29 12.04 40.97
N LEU A 226 35.03 12.39 41.23
CA LEU A 226 34.42 13.57 40.57
C LEU A 226 35.10 14.84 41.07
N ALA A 227 35.31 15.00 42.39
CA ALA A 227 36.06 16.14 42.96
C ALA A 227 37.46 16.28 42.32
N ALA A 228 38.21 15.18 42.29
CA ALA A 228 39.54 15.17 41.70
C ALA A 228 39.51 15.55 40.18
N ALA A 229 38.53 15.10 39.41
CA ALA A 229 38.37 15.44 38.01
C ALA A 229 38.14 16.95 37.77
N PHE A 230 37.52 17.64 38.75
CA PHE A 230 37.32 19.10 38.73
C PHE A 230 38.37 19.88 39.52
N GLY A 231 39.45 19.22 39.96
CA GLY A 231 40.54 19.87 40.70
C GLY A 231 40.15 20.31 42.13
N LEU A 232 39.15 19.70 42.72
CA LEU A 232 38.66 19.99 44.08
C LEU A 232 39.17 18.92 45.06
N ALA A 233 39.45 19.31 46.33
CA ALA A 233 39.84 18.38 47.33
C ALA A 233 38.67 17.47 47.79
N THR A 234 37.50 18.06 47.93
CA THR A 234 36.23 17.38 48.33
C THR A 234 35.05 18.08 47.70
N LEU A 235 33.90 17.41 47.69
CA LEU A 235 32.61 18.02 47.38
C LEU A 235 31.88 18.28 48.72
N ASP A 236 31.42 19.48 48.90
CA ASP A 236 30.68 19.89 50.13
C ASP A 236 29.22 19.42 50.11
N LYS A 237 28.71 19.06 48.98
CA LYS A 237 27.34 18.59 48.72
C LYS A 237 27.32 17.32 47.88
N PRO A 238 26.22 16.54 47.89
CA PRO A 238 26.02 15.45 46.98
C PRO A 238 26.02 15.97 45.51
N ALA A 239 26.71 15.28 44.63
CA ALA A 239 26.76 15.65 43.20
C ALA A 239 25.98 14.67 42.34
N PHE A 240 25.44 15.20 41.27
CA PHE A 240 24.57 14.49 40.33
C PHE A 240 24.99 14.77 38.91
N ALA A 241 24.86 13.77 38.06
CA ALA A 241 24.86 13.96 36.61
C ALA A 241 23.43 14.27 36.19
N VAL A 242 23.21 15.41 35.56
CA VAL A 242 21.89 15.83 35.07
C VAL A 242 21.75 15.51 33.59
N ILE A 243 20.69 14.83 33.22
CA ILE A 243 20.31 14.58 31.83
C ILE A 243 18.98 15.22 31.52
N TRP A 244 18.80 15.61 30.29
CA TRP A 244 17.52 16.06 29.76
C TRP A 244 16.96 15.04 28.78
N THR A 245 15.66 14.78 28.82
CA THR A 245 15.01 13.83 27.92
C THR A 245 13.58 14.26 27.56
N THR A 246 13.18 13.97 26.32
CA THR A 246 11.79 14.03 25.86
C THR A 246 11.07 12.69 25.95
N THR A 247 11.79 11.62 26.31
CA THR A 247 11.32 10.23 26.30
C THR A 247 11.38 9.62 27.69
N ALA A 248 10.61 10.19 28.62
CA ALA A 248 10.63 9.83 30.05
C ALA A 248 10.42 8.33 30.32
N TRP A 249 9.67 7.65 29.50
CA TRP A 249 9.38 6.20 29.62
C TRP A 249 10.61 5.30 29.41
N THR A 250 11.72 5.83 28.91
CA THR A 250 12.97 5.06 28.77
C THR A 250 13.80 5.02 30.04
N ILE A 251 13.56 5.92 31.00
CA ILE A 251 14.32 6.02 32.28
C ILE A 251 14.33 4.72 33.06
N PRO A 252 13.21 3.96 33.24
CA PRO A 252 13.24 2.71 34.02
C PRO A 252 14.19 1.65 33.44
N ALA A 253 14.54 1.70 32.18
CA ALA A 253 15.46 0.78 31.50
C ALA A 253 16.88 1.37 31.34
N ASN A 254 17.16 2.55 31.91
CA ASN A 254 18.46 3.19 31.78
C ASN A 254 19.52 2.42 32.56
N GLN A 255 20.63 2.08 31.92
CA GLN A 255 21.74 1.32 32.53
C GLN A 255 23.05 2.11 32.58
N ALA A 256 23.19 3.14 31.78
CA ALA A 256 24.41 3.94 31.72
C ALA A 256 24.14 5.35 31.19
N LEU A 257 25.01 6.29 31.52
CA LEU A 257 25.07 7.61 30.96
C LEU A 257 26.30 7.69 30.04
N ASN A 258 26.10 8.18 28.83
CA ASN A 258 27.18 8.44 27.90
C ASN A 258 27.49 9.93 27.87
N VAL A 259 28.76 10.27 27.87
CA VAL A 259 29.26 11.65 27.76
C VAL A 259 30.00 11.84 26.44
N ASN A 260 29.97 13.03 25.89
CA ASN A 260 30.76 13.36 24.72
C ASN A 260 32.15 13.85 25.20
N PRO A 261 33.24 13.14 24.90
CA PRO A 261 34.59 13.50 25.37
C PRO A 261 35.14 14.81 24.78
N ALA A 262 34.50 15.34 23.73
CA ALA A 262 34.87 16.61 23.12
C ALA A 262 34.18 17.84 23.72
N LEU A 263 33.24 17.64 24.65
CA LEU A 263 32.54 18.73 25.32
C LEU A 263 33.12 19.00 26.72
N GLU A 264 33.15 20.26 27.07
CA GLU A 264 33.47 20.69 28.44
C GLU A 264 32.24 20.60 29.33
N TYR A 265 32.43 20.02 30.50
CA TYR A 265 31.39 19.91 31.53
C TYR A 265 31.76 20.77 32.74
N SER A 266 30.78 21.40 33.33
CA SER A 266 30.97 22.23 34.50
C SER A 266 30.25 21.67 35.72
N LEU A 267 30.89 21.79 36.87
CA LEU A 267 30.24 21.53 38.16
C LEU A 267 29.57 22.84 38.59
N VAL A 268 28.24 22.77 38.81
CA VAL A 268 27.44 23.94 39.18
C VAL A 268 26.83 23.69 40.53
N ASP A 269 27.00 24.66 41.41
CA ASP A 269 26.36 24.67 42.77
C ASP A 269 24.96 25.30 42.64
N THR A 270 23.91 24.55 43.06
CA THR A 270 22.49 25.01 42.97
C THR A 270 21.82 25.00 44.33
#